data_bdc8aeb78d918fbda99909d1ccce3ca1
#
_entry.id   bdc8aeb78d918fbda99909d1ccce3ca1
#
_cell.length_a   1.000
_cell.length_b   1.000
_cell.length_c   1.000
_cell.angle_alpha   90.00
_cell.angle_beta   90.00
_cell.angle_gamma   90.00
#
_symmetry.space_group_name_H-M   'P 1'
#
loop_
_entity.id
_entity.type
_entity.pdbx_description
1 polymer ?
#
loop_
_entity_poly.entity_id
_entity_poly.type
_entity_poly.pdbx_seq_one_letter_code
_entity_poly.pdbx_strand_id
1 'polypeptide(L)'
;MDKRKALFSGRTMVVVVVLAVVVLAAVGCWVAQQMYGLGITGMNNSNSWGLYIMAFMFFVGLSAGGLIVASSAHVFGIESFKRVSVPAVITSIVCICCAGAFVLIDLGGVARVWRMFVGLNFVSPLAWDMIVITCYLVINVLDLVWLVRGDERKVAVLSRVALPVAILVHSVTAWIFGLQIAKAWYSAIMAPIFVASACDSGLALLLICLLALDRAKLFKFDRDLMKSLAG
;
A
#
# COMPACT_ATOMS: atom_id res chain seq x y z
N MET A 1 5.75 14.62 31.66
CA MET A 1 4.61 13.71 31.82
C MET A 1 5.00 12.38 31.17
N ASP A 2 5.09 11.32 31.95
CA ASP A 2 5.75 10.07 31.58
C ASP A 2 5.02 9.40 30.40
N LYS A 3 5.71 9.19 29.28
CA LYS A 3 5.17 8.56 28.05
C LYS A 3 4.54 7.18 28.33
N ARG A 4 5.00 6.47 29.36
CA ARG A 4 4.41 5.19 29.82
C ARG A 4 3.01 5.37 30.44
N LYS A 5 2.74 6.46 31.15
CA LYS A 5 1.41 6.71 31.74
C LYS A 5 0.35 7.07 30.70
N ALA A 6 0.74 7.66 29.55
CA ALA A 6 -0.20 7.94 28.45
C ALA A 6 -0.62 6.66 27.69
N LEU A 7 0.27 5.67 27.56
CA LEU A 7 -0.01 4.37 26.95
C LEU A 7 -0.99 3.51 27.78
N PHE A 8 -1.06 3.71 29.10
CA PHE A 8 -1.95 3.01 30.03
C PHE A 8 -3.14 3.86 30.50
N SER A 9 -3.47 4.93 29.80
CA SER A 9 -4.71 5.66 30.03
C SER A 9 -5.92 4.74 29.79
N GLY A 10 -6.94 4.80 30.65
CA GLY A 10 -8.14 3.96 30.52
C GLY A 10 -8.79 4.07 29.12
N ARG A 11 -8.75 5.26 28.49
CA ARG A 11 -9.21 5.45 27.09
C ARG A 11 -8.37 4.67 26.08
N THR A 12 -7.06 4.69 26.22
CA THR A 12 -6.16 3.95 25.30
C THR A 12 -6.38 2.45 25.45
N MET A 13 -6.56 1.95 26.69
CA MET A 13 -6.84 0.56 26.95
C MET A 13 -8.17 0.12 26.30
N VAL A 14 -9.23 0.91 26.42
CA VAL A 14 -10.51 0.61 25.76
C VAL A 14 -10.36 0.54 24.24
N VAL A 15 -9.66 1.49 23.62
CA VAL A 15 -9.41 1.46 22.17
C VAL A 15 -8.63 0.22 21.77
N VAL A 16 -7.57 -0.13 22.50
CA VAL A 16 -6.77 -1.34 22.23
C VAL A 16 -7.61 -2.61 22.35
N VAL A 17 -8.44 -2.73 23.39
CA VAL A 17 -9.31 -3.88 23.57
C VAL A 17 -10.35 -3.97 22.45
N VAL A 18 -10.99 -2.86 22.08
CA VAL A 18 -11.95 -2.84 20.96
C VAL A 18 -11.28 -3.27 19.65
N LEU A 19 -10.11 -2.72 19.34
CA LEU A 19 -9.35 -3.11 18.15
C LEU A 19 -8.95 -4.58 18.18
N ALA A 20 -8.51 -5.09 19.32
CA ALA A 20 -8.16 -6.51 19.48
C ALA A 20 -9.37 -7.42 19.25
N VAL A 21 -10.54 -7.06 19.76
CA VAL A 21 -11.79 -7.82 19.54
C VAL A 21 -12.17 -7.81 18.06
N VAL A 22 -12.09 -6.65 17.38
CA VAL A 22 -12.38 -6.55 15.94
C VAL A 22 -11.42 -7.41 15.12
N VAL A 23 -10.11 -7.37 15.42
CA VAL A 23 -9.10 -8.18 14.74
C VAL A 23 -9.36 -9.68 14.98
N LEU A 24 -9.67 -10.10 16.20
CA LEU A 24 -9.98 -11.50 16.51
C LEU A 24 -11.25 -11.97 15.77
N ALA A 25 -12.28 -11.14 15.71
CA ALA A 25 -13.49 -11.46 14.94
C ALA A 25 -13.17 -11.59 13.43
N ALA A 26 -12.37 -10.67 12.87
CA ALA A 26 -11.94 -10.74 11.46
C ALA A 26 -11.12 -12.01 11.17
N VAL A 27 -10.18 -12.38 12.06
CA VAL A 27 -9.43 -13.64 11.96
C VAL A 27 -10.35 -14.84 12.04
N GLY A 28 -11.35 -14.84 12.94
CA GLY A 28 -12.36 -15.91 13.05
C GLY A 28 -13.17 -16.07 11.76
N CYS A 29 -13.62 -14.97 11.16
CA CYS A 29 -14.29 -14.98 9.86
C CYS A 29 -13.39 -15.53 8.74
N TRP A 30 -12.11 -15.15 8.75
CA TRP A 30 -11.15 -15.64 7.76
C TRP A 30 -10.88 -17.15 7.92
N VAL A 31 -10.74 -17.65 9.16
CA VAL A 31 -10.60 -19.09 9.42
C VAL A 31 -11.83 -19.84 8.93
N ALA A 32 -13.05 -19.35 9.22
CA ALA A 32 -14.27 -19.95 8.69
C ALA A 32 -14.28 -19.98 7.15
N GLN A 33 -13.85 -18.91 6.50
CA GLN A 33 -13.69 -18.86 5.04
C GLN A 33 -12.69 -19.89 4.51
N GLN A 34 -11.58 -20.15 5.22
CA GLN A 34 -10.63 -21.20 4.84
C GLN A 34 -11.23 -22.62 4.95
N MET A 35 -12.13 -22.83 5.91
CA MET A 35 -12.78 -24.13 6.13
C MET A 35 -13.93 -24.39 5.14
N TYR A 36 -14.75 -23.38 4.86
CA TYR A 36 -15.98 -23.51 4.05
C TYR A 36 -15.82 -22.99 2.62
N GLY A 37 -14.69 -22.36 2.29
CA GLY A 37 -14.39 -21.77 1.00
C GLY A 37 -15.03 -20.38 0.81
N LEU A 38 -14.75 -19.77 -0.34
CA LEU A 38 -15.21 -18.41 -0.68
C LEU A 38 -16.74 -18.32 -0.87
N GLY A 39 -17.43 -19.43 -1.02
CA GLY A 39 -18.90 -19.44 -1.21
C GLY A 39 -19.68 -18.78 -0.07
N ILE A 40 -19.12 -18.78 1.16
CA ILE A 40 -19.76 -18.10 2.32
C ILE A 40 -19.71 -16.57 2.22
N THR A 41 -18.88 -16.02 1.34
CA THR A 41 -18.72 -14.56 1.14
C THR A 41 -19.74 -13.99 0.13
N GLY A 42 -20.58 -14.85 -0.48
CA GLY A 42 -21.49 -14.46 -1.56
C GLY A 42 -20.81 -14.31 -2.93
N MET A 43 -19.49 -14.54 -3.02
CA MET A 43 -18.80 -14.58 -4.30
C MET A 43 -19.22 -15.82 -5.10
N ASN A 44 -19.37 -15.65 -6.41
CA ASN A 44 -19.77 -16.71 -7.35
C ASN A 44 -19.13 -16.48 -8.72
N ASN A 45 -19.36 -17.36 -9.68
CA ASN A 45 -18.78 -17.26 -11.03
C ASN A 45 -19.17 -15.99 -11.78
N SER A 46 -20.30 -15.35 -11.45
CA SER A 46 -20.73 -14.07 -12.03
C SER A 46 -20.09 -12.87 -11.32
N ASN A 47 -19.91 -12.97 -9.99
CA ASN A 47 -19.28 -11.99 -9.13
C ASN A 47 -18.04 -12.62 -8.49
N SER A 48 -16.97 -12.77 -9.28
CA SER A 48 -15.74 -13.41 -8.85
C SER A 48 -14.84 -12.51 -7.98
N TRP A 49 -15.07 -11.21 -7.97
CA TRP A 49 -14.30 -10.23 -7.20
C TRP A 49 -15.21 -9.45 -6.25
N GLY A 50 -14.84 -9.45 -4.97
CA GLY A 50 -15.57 -8.81 -3.89
C GLY A 50 -14.75 -7.72 -3.20
N LEU A 51 -15.11 -7.46 -1.95
CA LEU A 51 -14.51 -6.41 -1.11
C LEU A 51 -13.00 -6.58 -0.95
N TYR A 52 -12.49 -7.81 -0.94
CA TYR A 52 -11.06 -8.06 -0.75
C TYR A 52 -10.21 -7.50 -1.89
N ILE A 53 -10.65 -7.70 -3.14
CA ILE A 53 -9.96 -7.15 -4.32
C ILE A 53 -10.12 -5.62 -4.39
N MET A 54 -11.28 -5.08 -4.01
CA MET A 54 -11.46 -3.62 -3.91
C MET A 54 -10.51 -3.01 -2.87
N ALA A 55 -10.38 -3.64 -1.69
CA ALA A 55 -9.45 -3.20 -0.64
C ALA A 55 -7.99 -3.35 -1.09
N PHE A 56 -7.64 -4.46 -1.77
CA PHE A 56 -6.32 -4.63 -2.37
C PHE A 56 -5.97 -3.45 -3.27
N MET A 57 -6.83 -3.12 -4.24
CA MET A 57 -6.59 -2.01 -5.16
C MET A 57 -6.46 -0.67 -4.46
N PHE A 58 -7.31 -0.41 -3.47
CA PHE A 58 -7.27 0.81 -2.67
C PHE A 58 -5.92 0.95 -1.95
N PHE A 59 -5.44 -0.10 -1.29
CA PHE A 59 -4.17 -0.06 -0.57
C PHE A 59 -2.95 -0.04 -1.50
N VAL A 60 -3.00 -0.66 -2.66
CA VAL A 60 -1.96 -0.51 -3.69
C VAL A 60 -1.90 0.95 -4.12
N GLY A 61 -3.05 1.61 -4.36
CA GLY A 61 -3.14 3.03 -4.69
C GLY A 61 -2.48 3.93 -3.64
N LEU A 62 -2.88 3.76 -2.40
CA LEU A 62 -2.32 4.52 -1.28
C LEU A 62 -0.81 4.31 -1.12
N SER A 63 -0.31 3.10 -1.38
CA SER A 63 1.10 2.77 -1.26
C SER A 63 1.97 3.53 -2.24
N ALA A 64 1.58 3.58 -3.52
CA ALA A 64 2.43 4.18 -4.54
C ALA A 64 2.62 5.68 -4.36
N GLY A 65 1.60 6.41 -3.90
CA GLY A 65 1.74 7.83 -3.61
C GLY A 65 2.86 8.12 -2.61
N GLY A 66 2.99 7.29 -1.56
CA GLY A 66 4.09 7.42 -0.59
C GLY A 66 5.47 7.27 -1.22
N LEU A 67 5.68 6.21 -2.02
CA LEU A 67 6.97 5.99 -2.68
C LEU A 67 7.25 7.02 -3.78
N ILE A 68 6.23 7.47 -4.53
CA ILE A 68 6.38 8.51 -5.54
C ILE A 68 6.87 9.81 -4.90
N VAL A 69 6.28 10.24 -3.77
CA VAL A 69 6.72 11.44 -3.05
C VAL A 69 8.15 11.29 -2.55
N ALA A 70 8.48 10.17 -1.89
CA ALA A 70 9.82 9.91 -1.35
C ALA A 70 10.89 9.88 -2.48
N SER A 71 10.60 9.18 -3.58
CA SER A 71 11.51 9.06 -4.71
C SER A 71 11.67 10.38 -5.47
N SER A 72 10.58 11.14 -5.65
CA SER A 72 10.60 12.46 -6.31
C SER A 72 11.50 13.44 -5.58
N ALA A 73 11.53 13.39 -4.25
CA ALA A 73 12.41 14.20 -3.42
C ALA A 73 13.89 14.08 -3.83
N HIS A 74 14.33 12.86 -4.11
CA HIS A 74 15.73 12.56 -4.43
C HIS A 74 16.03 12.64 -5.94
N VAL A 75 15.05 12.30 -6.79
CA VAL A 75 15.20 12.36 -8.24
C VAL A 75 15.23 13.81 -8.74
N PHE A 76 14.33 14.66 -8.21
CA PHE A 76 14.18 16.06 -8.62
C PHE A 76 14.91 17.03 -7.68
N GLY A 77 15.56 16.56 -6.63
CA GLY A 77 16.31 17.38 -5.68
C GLY A 77 15.44 18.32 -4.85
N ILE A 78 14.20 17.94 -4.54
CA ILE A 78 13.25 18.75 -3.76
C ILE A 78 13.55 18.60 -2.28
N GLU A 79 14.36 19.49 -1.71
CA GLU A 79 14.82 19.43 -0.32
C GLU A 79 13.66 19.40 0.71
N SER A 80 12.56 20.08 0.43
CA SER A 80 11.38 20.07 1.31
C SER A 80 10.78 18.67 1.45
N PHE A 81 10.78 17.87 0.40
CA PHE A 81 10.22 16.52 0.39
C PHE A 81 11.14 15.48 1.04
N LYS A 82 12.45 15.71 1.08
CA LYS A 82 13.40 14.82 1.77
C LYS A 82 13.05 14.63 3.25
N ARG A 83 12.52 15.67 3.90
CA ARG A 83 12.09 15.61 5.31
C ARG A 83 10.95 14.64 5.57
N VAL A 84 10.11 14.41 4.58
CA VAL A 84 8.95 13.50 4.68
C VAL A 84 9.18 12.14 4.04
N SER A 85 10.36 11.89 3.45
CA SER A 85 10.67 10.62 2.77
C SER A 85 10.52 9.40 3.70
N VAL A 86 11.01 9.48 4.94
CA VAL A 86 10.90 8.35 5.89
C VAL A 86 9.43 8.02 6.21
N PRO A 87 8.57 8.95 6.69
CA PRO A 87 7.18 8.64 6.90
C PRO A 87 6.43 8.24 5.62
N ALA A 88 6.80 8.79 4.46
CA ALA A 88 6.22 8.42 3.18
C ALA A 88 6.51 6.96 2.80
N VAL A 89 7.76 6.50 2.93
CA VAL A 89 8.15 5.11 2.66
C VAL A 89 7.52 4.16 3.68
N ILE A 90 7.46 4.52 4.97
CA ILE A 90 6.78 3.70 5.98
C ILE A 90 5.30 3.53 5.64
N THR A 91 4.61 4.62 5.27
CA THR A 91 3.20 4.57 4.86
C THR A 91 3.03 3.66 3.64
N SER A 92 3.93 3.78 2.66
CA SER A 92 3.96 2.92 1.46
C SER A 92 4.08 1.44 1.84
N ILE A 93 5.05 1.07 2.70
CA ILE A 93 5.26 -0.32 3.14
C ILE A 93 4.01 -0.86 3.85
N VAL A 94 3.44 -0.10 4.78
CA VAL A 94 2.25 -0.53 5.51
C VAL A 94 1.09 -0.77 4.55
N CYS A 95 0.85 0.14 3.62
CA CYS A 95 -0.22 -0.01 2.64
C CYS A 95 -0.02 -1.21 1.72
N ILE A 96 1.20 -1.44 1.19
CA ILE A 96 1.44 -2.60 0.31
C ILE A 96 1.36 -3.93 1.08
N CYS A 97 1.74 -3.96 2.35
CA CYS A 97 1.54 -5.14 3.21
C CYS A 97 0.04 -5.41 3.45
N CYS A 98 -0.76 -4.37 3.69
CA CYS A 98 -2.21 -4.50 3.79
C CYS A 98 -2.81 -5.02 2.48
N ALA A 99 -2.39 -4.49 1.33
CA ALA A 99 -2.82 -4.97 0.02
C ALA A 99 -2.51 -6.46 -0.16
N GLY A 100 -1.28 -6.88 0.14
CA GLY A 100 -0.88 -8.29 0.09
C GLY A 100 -1.72 -9.18 1.01
N ALA A 101 -2.04 -8.71 2.21
CA ALA A 101 -2.91 -9.43 3.14
C ALA A 101 -4.32 -9.64 2.55
N PHE A 102 -4.91 -8.64 1.90
CA PHE A 102 -6.21 -8.76 1.26
C PHE A 102 -6.21 -9.76 0.09
N VAL A 103 -5.14 -9.79 -0.72
CA VAL A 103 -4.98 -10.83 -1.76
C VAL A 103 -4.87 -12.22 -1.15
N LEU A 104 -4.10 -12.38 -0.07
CA LEU A 104 -3.97 -13.66 0.62
C LEU A 104 -5.31 -14.15 1.19
N ILE A 105 -6.15 -13.23 1.68
CA ILE A 105 -7.50 -13.55 2.17
C ILE A 105 -8.39 -13.98 1.00
N ASP A 106 -8.30 -13.30 -0.14
CA ASP A 106 -9.12 -13.56 -1.33
C ASP A 106 -8.81 -14.90 -2.01
N LEU A 107 -7.58 -15.40 -1.88
CA LEU A 107 -7.15 -16.66 -2.50
C LEU A 107 -7.92 -17.90 -2.04
N GLY A 108 -8.65 -17.85 -0.92
CA GLY A 108 -9.46 -18.95 -0.40
C GLY A 108 -8.70 -20.22 -0.03
N GLY A 109 -7.37 -20.24 -0.20
CA GLY A 109 -6.52 -21.40 0.10
C GLY A 109 -5.05 -21.01 0.23
N VAL A 110 -4.70 -20.36 1.36
CA VAL A 110 -3.36 -19.83 1.62
C VAL A 110 -2.26 -20.89 1.53
N ALA A 111 -2.57 -22.15 1.88
CA ALA A 111 -1.62 -23.24 1.75
C ALA A 111 -1.12 -23.50 0.31
N ARG A 112 -1.80 -22.94 -0.69
CA ARG A 112 -1.46 -23.08 -2.12
C ARG A 112 -0.75 -21.86 -2.70
N VAL A 113 -0.52 -20.82 -1.92
CA VAL A 113 0.12 -19.54 -2.36
C VAL A 113 1.48 -19.78 -3.02
N TRP A 114 2.28 -20.71 -2.48
CA TRP A 114 3.58 -21.05 -3.07
C TRP A 114 3.50 -21.46 -4.53
N ARG A 115 2.37 -22.02 -4.98
CA ARG A 115 2.17 -22.39 -6.40
C ARG A 115 2.15 -21.19 -7.33
N MET A 116 1.77 -20.01 -6.82
CA MET A 116 1.83 -18.78 -7.60
C MET A 116 3.26 -18.38 -7.97
N PHE A 117 4.24 -18.73 -7.12
CA PHE A 117 5.65 -18.44 -7.37
C PHE A 117 6.33 -19.47 -8.26
N VAL A 118 5.90 -20.74 -8.19
CA VAL A 118 6.53 -21.85 -8.94
C VAL A 118 5.85 -22.05 -10.30
N GLY A 119 4.55 -21.81 -10.42
CA GLY A 119 3.74 -22.00 -11.60
C GLY A 119 3.35 -20.71 -12.30
N LEU A 120 4.28 -19.75 -12.46
CA LEU A 120 4.02 -18.47 -13.10
C LEU A 120 3.55 -18.63 -14.55
N ASN A 121 2.35 -18.15 -14.84
CA ASN A 121 1.85 -18.01 -16.19
C ASN A 121 2.10 -16.57 -16.69
N PHE A 122 3.15 -16.38 -17.47
CA PHE A 122 3.55 -15.06 -17.99
C PHE A 122 2.54 -14.41 -18.95
N VAL A 123 1.54 -15.15 -19.41
CA VAL A 123 0.42 -14.58 -20.18
C VAL A 123 -0.61 -13.90 -19.27
N SER A 124 -0.63 -14.25 -17.98
CA SER A 124 -1.57 -13.70 -17.02
C SER A 124 -1.10 -12.35 -16.46
N PRO A 125 -1.93 -11.28 -16.52
CA PRO A 125 -1.63 -10.00 -15.85
C PRO A 125 -1.41 -10.16 -14.35
N LEU A 126 -2.08 -11.11 -13.70
CA LEU A 126 -1.92 -11.40 -12.26
C LEU A 126 -0.51 -11.86 -11.91
N ALA A 127 0.16 -12.66 -12.81
CA ALA A 127 1.54 -13.09 -12.58
C ALA A 127 2.50 -11.88 -12.62
N TRP A 128 2.30 -10.96 -13.54
CA TRP A 128 3.08 -9.74 -13.63
C TRP A 128 2.86 -8.83 -12.43
N ASP A 129 1.61 -8.68 -11.99
CA ASP A 129 1.27 -7.88 -10.81
C ASP A 129 1.98 -8.41 -9.55
N MET A 130 1.97 -9.73 -9.34
CA MET A 130 2.68 -10.35 -8.22
C MET A 130 4.20 -10.11 -8.26
N ILE A 131 4.82 -10.23 -9.45
CA ILE A 131 6.26 -9.98 -9.62
C ILE A 131 6.57 -8.51 -9.30
N VAL A 132 5.81 -7.58 -9.88
CA VAL A 132 6.07 -6.15 -9.73
C VAL A 132 5.80 -5.68 -8.30
N ILE A 133 4.74 -6.16 -7.64
CA ILE A 133 4.47 -5.89 -6.22
C ILE A 133 5.60 -6.40 -5.33
N THR A 134 6.13 -7.60 -5.61
CA THR A 134 7.25 -8.17 -4.84
C THR A 134 8.50 -7.30 -5.01
N CYS A 135 8.86 -6.93 -6.23
CA CYS A 135 9.98 -6.03 -6.51
C CYS A 135 9.76 -4.66 -5.82
N TYR A 136 8.56 -4.13 -5.89
CA TYR A 136 8.18 -2.88 -5.27
C TYR A 136 8.35 -2.91 -3.74
N LEU A 137 7.91 -3.99 -3.08
CA LEU A 137 8.10 -4.16 -1.64
C LEU A 137 9.58 -4.23 -1.27
N VAL A 138 10.39 -4.99 -2.02
CA VAL A 138 11.83 -5.07 -1.79
C VAL A 138 12.49 -3.69 -1.91
N ILE A 139 12.13 -2.92 -2.94
CA ILE A 139 12.64 -1.56 -3.16
C ILE A 139 12.27 -0.66 -1.99
N ASN A 140 10.99 -0.68 -1.53
CA ASN A 140 10.55 0.11 -0.38
C ASN A 140 11.34 -0.22 0.90
N VAL A 141 11.57 -1.51 1.17
CA VAL A 141 12.33 -1.92 2.35
C VAL A 141 13.80 -1.47 2.25
N LEU A 142 14.44 -1.62 1.09
CA LEU A 142 15.80 -1.14 0.88
C LEU A 142 15.89 0.38 1.00
N ASP A 143 14.91 1.11 0.45
CA ASP A 143 14.86 2.56 0.54
C ASP A 143 14.74 3.03 1.99
N LEU A 144 13.86 2.40 2.77
CA LEU A 144 13.74 2.68 4.21
C LEU A 144 15.04 2.42 4.96
N VAL A 145 15.70 1.29 4.70
CA VAL A 145 16.97 0.94 5.36
C VAL A 145 18.04 1.98 5.06
N TRP A 146 18.17 2.45 3.82
CA TRP A 146 19.17 3.43 3.44
C TRP A 146 18.82 4.84 3.91
N LEU A 147 17.55 5.22 3.90
CA LEU A 147 17.07 6.47 4.49
C LEU A 147 17.40 6.55 5.99
N VAL A 148 17.14 5.48 6.75
CA VAL A 148 17.43 5.43 8.19
C VAL A 148 18.94 5.43 8.47
N ARG A 149 19.74 4.84 7.57
CA ARG A 149 21.22 4.85 7.67
C ARG A 149 21.84 6.17 7.23
N GLY A 150 21.08 7.07 6.60
CA GLY A 150 21.58 8.34 6.10
C GLY A 150 22.47 8.23 4.85
N ASP A 151 22.39 7.13 4.08
CA ASP A 151 23.18 6.92 2.86
C ASP A 151 22.49 7.58 1.65
N GLU A 152 22.57 8.90 1.58
CA GLU A 152 21.90 9.69 0.52
C GLU A 152 22.28 9.25 -0.90
N ARG A 153 23.52 8.76 -1.09
CA ARG A 153 23.96 8.32 -2.42
C ARG A 153 23.20 7.07 -2.87
N LYS A 154 23.02 6.10 -1.99
CA LYS A 154 22.26 4.87 -2.32
C LYS A 154 20.77 5.17 -2.46
N VAL A 155 20.23 6.02 -1.60
CA VAL A 155 18.82 6.47 -1.71
C VAL A 155 18.59 7.13 -3.07
N ALA A 156 19.47 8.06 -3.50
CA ALA A 156 19.33 8.73 -4.79
C ALA A 156 19.40 7.78 -6.00
N VAL A 157 20.27 6.75 -5.92
CA VAL A 157 20.34 5.72 -6.97
C VAL A 157 19.09 4.86 -6.98
N LEU A 158 18.63 4.41 -5.80
CA LEU A 158 17.45 3.58 -5.67
C LEU A 158 16.18 4.31 -6.10
N SER A 159 16.03 5.59 -5.74
CA SER A 159 14.87 6.42 -6.10
C SER A 159 14.64 6.52 -7.61
N ARG A 160 15.73 6.50 -8.41
CA ARG A 160 15.64 6.47 -9.88
C ARG A 160 15.00 5.20 -10.41
N VAL A 161 15.11 4.09 -9.69
CA VAL A 161 14.46 2.80 -10.02
C VAL A 161 13.09 2.72 -9.34
N ALA A 162 12.98 3.21 -8.12
CA ALA A 162 11.75 3.18 -7.33
C ALA A 162 10.59 3.93 -8.00
N LEU A 163 10.87 5.09 -8.58
CA LEU A 163 9.84 5.90 -9.24
C LEU A 163 9.20 5.20 -10.45
N PRO A 164 9.97 4.68 -11.43
CA PRO A 164 9.38 3.88 -12.51
C PRO A 164 8.66 2.62 -12.02
N VAL A 165 9.18 1.94 -11.01
CA VAL A 165 8.55 0.73 -10.46
C VAL A 165 7.24 1.08 -9.77
N ALA A 166 7.13 2.21 -9.07
CA ALA A 166 5.88 2.67 -8.48
C ALA A 166 4.79 2.95 -9.56
N ILE A 167 5.18 3.54 -10.69
CA ILE A 167 4.28 3.72 -11.83
C ILE A 167 3.90 2.37 -12.44
N LEU A 168 4.86 1.45 -12.57
CA LEU A 168 4.64 0.14 -13.17
C LEU A 168 3.69 -0.73 -12.35
N VAL A 169 3.79 -0.74 -11.01
CA VAL A 169 2.84 -1.44 -10.12
C VAL A 169 1.41 -1.02 -10.46
N HIS A 170 1.15 0.29 -10.52
CA HIS A 170 -0.20 0.78 -10.81
C HIS A 170 -0.67 0.47 -12.22
N SER A 171 0.23 0.55 -13.20
CA SER A 171 -0.09 0.24 -14.59
C SER A 171 -0.44 -1.24 -14.75
N VAL A 172 0.32 -2.14 -14.12
CA VAL A 172 0.06 -3.60 -14.20
C VAL A 172 -1.22 -3.97 -13.48
N THR A 173 -1.45 -3.43 -12.27
CA THR A 173 -2.71 -3.62 -11.53
C THR A 173 -3.90 -3.08 -12.34
N ALA A 174 -3.77 -1.94 -12.99
CA ALA A 174 -4.80 -1.39 -13.87
C ALA A 174 -5.10 -2.32 -15.06
N TRP A 175 -4.11 -2.99 -15.60
CA TRP A 175 -4.29 -3.93 -16.72
C TRP A 175 -5.06 -5.18 -16.33
N ILE A 176 -5.01 -5.63 -15.07
CA ILE A 176 -5.86 -6.74 -14.59
C ILE A 176 -7.34 -6.43 -14.87
N PHE A 177 -7.73 -5.16 -14.75
CA PHE A 177 -9.10 -4.70 -14.98
C PHE A 177 -9.30 -4.22 -16.42
N GLY A 178 -8.39 -3.38 -16.91
CA GLY A 178 -8.50 -2.74 -18.22
C GLY A 178 -8.42 -3.68 -19.42
N LEU A 179 -7.88 -4.88 -19.26
CA LEU A 179 -7.80 -5.88 -20.34
C LEU A 179 -9.01 -6.82 -20.38
N GLN A 180 -9.99 -6.69 -19.49
CA GLN A 180 -11.19 -7.52 -19.48
C GLN A 180 -12.25 -7.02 -20.46
N ILE A 181 -12.22 -7.53 -21.67
CA ILE A 181 -13.08 -7.11 -22.81
C ILE A 181 -14.57 -7.10 -22.48
N ALA A 182 -15.03 -8.03 -21.64
CA ALA A 182 -16.45 -8.18 -21.31
C ALA A 182 -16.94 -7.22 -20.21
N LYS A 183 -16.10 -6.29 -19.72
CA LYS A 183 -16.44 -5.41 -18.61
C LYS A 183 -16.47 -3.94 -19.04
N ALA A 184 -17.29 -3.14 -18.34
CA ALA A 184 -17.48 -1.72 -18.62
C ALA A 184 -16.20 -0.87 -18.50
N TRP A 185 -15.19 -1.35 -17.77
CA TRP A 185 -13.89 -0.68 -17.58
C TRP A 185 -12.80 -1.10 -18.57
N TYR A 186 -13.15 -1.88 -19.60
CA TYR A 186 -12.22 -2.17 -20.69
C TYR A 186 -11.80 -0.87 -21.40
N SER A 187 -10.58 -0.43 -21.13
CA SER A 187 -10.05 0.82 -21.70
C SER A 187 -8.53 0.90 -21.59
N ALA A 188 -7.88 1.37 -22.64
CA ALA A 188 -6.43 1.62 -22.67
C ALA A 188 -6.01 2.76 -21.71
N ILE A 189 -6.93 3.69 -21.39
CA ILE A 189 -6.65 4.83 -20.50
C ILE A 189 -6.67 4.44 -19.01
N MET A 190 -7.00 3.20 -18.69
CA MET A 190 -7.11 2.75 -17.30
C MET A 190 -5.78 2.91 -16.55
N ALA A 191 -4.64 2.55 -17.14
CA ALA A 191 -3.35 2.67 -16.49
C ALA A 191 -2.97 4.12 -16.13
N PRO A 192 -3.04 5.11 -17.02
CA PRO A 192 -2.84 6.51 -16.64
C PRO A 192 -3.79 7.02 -15.54
N ILE A 193 -5.05 6.63 -15.58
CA ILE A 193 -6.04 7.03 -14.55
C ILE A 193 -5.67 6.44 -13.19
N PHE A 194 -5.28 5.18 -13.14
CA PHE A 194 -4.84 4.53 -11.89
C PHE A 194 -3.62 5.21 -11.29
N VAL A 195 -2.61 5.53 -12.11
CA VAL A 195 -1.41 6.24 -11.66
C VAL A 195 -1.76 7.62 -11.11
N ALA A 196 -2.59 8.39 -11.81
CA ALA A 196 -3.03 9.71 -11.35
C ALA A 196 -3.81 9.62 -10.03
N SER A 197 -4.78 8.69 -9.95
CA SER A 197 -5.56 8.46 -8.73
C SER A 197 -4.70 8.01 -7.55
N ALA A 198 -3.65 7.22 -7.81
CA ALA A 198 -2.72 6.78 -6.79
C ALA A 198 -1.85 7.92 -6.25
N CYS A 199 -1.40 8.83 -7.13
CA CYS A 199 -0.67 10.03 -6.70
C CYS A 199 -1.53 10.89 -5.78
N ASP A 200 -2.79 11.12 -6.15
CA ASP A 200 -3.72 11.94 -5.38
C ASP A 200 -4.07 11.29 -4.03
N SER A 201 -4.57 10.06 -4.05
CA SER A 201 -4.99 9.35 -2.83
C SER A 201 -3.83 9.06 -1.87
N GLY A 202 -2.67 8.68 -2.39
CA GLY A 202 -1.49 8.41 -1.59
C GLY A 202 -0.91 9.67 -0.96
N LEU A 203 -0.93 10.79 -1.68
CA LEU A 203 -0.54 12.10 -1.15
C LEU A 203 -1.50 12.55 -0.05
N ALA A 204 -2.81 12.38 -0.26
CA ALA A 204 -3.82 12.69 0.74
C ALA A 204 -3.62 11.87 2.03
N LEU A 205 -3.37 10.55 1.91
CA LEU A 205 -3.07 9.72 3.07
C LEU A 205 -1.79 10.18 3.78
N LEU A 206 -0.74 10.47 3.03
CA LEU A 206 0.51 10.96 3.59
C LEU A 206 0.27 12.25 4.39
N LEU A 207 -0.46 13.22 3.85
CA LEU A 207 -0.81 14.45 4.55
C LEU A 207 -1.58 14.19 5.85
N ILE A 208 -2.54 13.26 5.84
CA ILE A 208 -3.28 12.86 7.05
C ILE A 208 -2.33 12.26 8.10
N CYS A 209 -1.44 11.36 7.68
CA CYS A 209 -0.44 10.76 8.57
C CYS A 209 0.50 11.83 9.18
N LEU A 210 0.95 12.75 8.35
CA LEU A 210 1.82 13.84 8.77
C LEU A 210 1.11 14.77 9.78
N LEU A 211 -0.15 15.15 9.53
CA LEU A 211 -0.97 15.92 10.46
C LEU A 211 -1.18 15.18 11.79
N ALA A 212 -1.39 13.88 11.75
CA ALA A 212 -1.53 13.05 12.95
C ALA A 212 -0.23 13.02 13.77
N LEU A 213 0.92 12.89 13.10
CA LEU A 213 2.25 12.93 13.74
C LEU A 213 2.56 14.30 14.36
N ASP A 214 2.18 15.39 13.71
CA ASP A 214 2.34 16.74 14.24
C ASP A 214 1.47 16.96 15.48
N ARG A 215 0.18 16.55 15.43
CA ARG A 215 -0.71 16.60 16.60
C ARG A 215 -0.21 15.75 17.77
N ALA A 216 0.40 14.62 17.47
CA ALA A 216 1.04 13.75 18.47
C ALA A 216 2.38 14.31 18.99
N LYS A 217 2.87 15.44 18.46
CA LYS A 217 4.17 16.07 18.75
C LYS A 217 5.37 15.14 18.50
N LEU A 218 5.21 14.15 17.62
CA LEU A 218 6.25 13.21 17.22
C LEU A 218 7.09 13.78 16.08
N PHE A 219 6.49 14.63 15.25
CA PHE A 219 7.16 15.28 14.13
C PHE A 219 6.62 16.70 13.99
N LYS A 220 7.50 17.70 13.84
CA LYS A 220 7.07 19.10 13.62
C LYS A 220 7.10 19.40 12.13
N PHE A 221 5.96 19.88 11.62
CA PHE A 221 5.81 20.30 10.24
C PHE A 221 5.90 21.82 10.11
N ASP A 222 6.53 22.23 9.02
CA ASP A 222 6.43 23.58 8.50
C ASP A 222 5.14 23.69 7.65
N ARG A 223 4.38 24.77 7.84
CA ARG A 223 3.16 25.03 7.07
C ARG A 223 3.43 25.18 5.57
N ASP A 224 4.61 25.66 5.21
CA ASP A 224 5.00 25.82 3.80
C ASP A 224 5.24 24.48 3.12
N LEU A 225 5.77 23.48 3.86
CA LEU A 225 5.88 22.12 3.38
C LEU A 225 4.50 21.50 3.09
N MET A 226 3.53 21.72 4.00
CA MET A 226 2.17 21.22 3.78
C MET A 226 1.49 21.85 2.58
N LYS A 227 1.69 23.15 2.35
CA LYS A 227 1.19 23.83 1.14
C LYS A 227 1.85 23.29 -0.13
N SER A 228 3.16 23.05 -0.09
CA SER A 228 3.92 22.47 -1.21
C SER A 228 3.52 21.04 -1.56
N LEU A 229 3.01 20.28 -0.58
CA LEU A 229 2.49 18.92 -0.80
C LEU A 229 1.02 18.92 -1.24
N ALA A 230 0.26 19.97 -0.92
CA ALA A 230 -1.17 20.04 -1.20
C ALA A 230 -1.50 20.70 -2.55
N GLY A 231 -0.51 21.24 -3.26
CA GLY A 231 -0.76 21.84 -4.54
C GLY A 231 -0.03 23.04 -4.89
#